data_46de6a7d8c6b1f4c717253e478bac8cc
#
_entry.id   46de6a7d8c6b1f4c717253e478bac8cc
#
_cell.length_a   1.000
_cell.length_b   1.000
_cell.length_c   1.000
_cell.angle_alpha   90.00
_cell.angle_beta   90.00
_cell.angle_gamma   90.00
#
_symmetry.space_group_name_H-M   'P 1'
#
loop_
_entity.id
_entity.type
_entity.pdbx_description
1 polymer ?
#
loop_
_entity_poly.entity_id
_entity_poly.type
_entity_poly.pdbx_seq_one_letter_code
_entity_poly.pdbx_strand_id
1 'polypeptide(L)'
;MAQEFMTYMGKPLVRSKNEIYYGDMAESHVVKFTILSFDENDEPTKINVQLLKSNTELADKDRIVKESTKSTMYEALDVGFVWLERTLK
;
A
#
# COMPACT_ATOMS: atom_id res chain seq x y z
N MET A 1 -5.06 15.85 -13.26
CA MET A 1 -4.47 14.88 -12.45
C MET A 1 -5.45 14.16 -11.55
N ALA A 2 -5.60 12.90 -11.72
CA ALA A 2 -6.64 12.18 -11.03
C ALA A 2 -6.06 11.42 -9.84
N GLN A 3 -6.36 11.89 -8.65
CA GLN A 3 -6.18 11.12 -7.45
C GLN A 3 -7.57 10.71 -6.99
N GLU A 4 -7.73 9.44 -6.71
CA GLU A 4 -8.97 8.92 -6.19
C GLU A 4 -8.82 8.69 -4.71
N PHE A 5 -9.77 9.22 -3.95
CA PHE A 5 -9.83 8.97 -2.51
C PHE A 5 -10.91 7.94 -2.25
N MET A 6 -10.52 6.86 -1.60
CA MET A 6 -11.41 5.81 -1.19
C MET A 6 -11.11 5.48 0.26
N THR A 7 -11.98 4.69 0.88
CA THR A 7 -11.68 4.16 2.20
C THR A 7 -11.74 2.63 2.14
N TYR A 8 -10.88 2.01 2.91
CA TYR A 8 -10.87 0.56 3.05
C TYR A 8 -10.73 0.25 4.54
N MET A 9 -11.70 -0.42 5.09
CA MET A 9 -11.73 -0.74 6.52
C MET A 9 -11.54 0.50 7.40
N GLY A 10 -12.15 1.62 6.98
CA GLY A 10 -12.14 2.85 7.76
C GLY A 10 -10.91 3.73 7.60
N LYS A 11 -9.96 3.36 6.75
CA LYS A 11 -8.75 4.14 6.53
C LYS A 11 -8.68 4.65 5.10
N PRO A 12 -8.04 5.81 4.88
CA PRO A 12 -7.90 6.36 3.52
C PRO A 12 -7.12 5.43 2.60
N LEU A 13 -7.57 5.35 1.37
CA LEU A 13 -6.91 4.62 0.30
C LEU A 13 -6.77 5.57 -0.88
N VAL A 14 -5.54 5.97 -1.19
CA VAL A 14 -5.27 6.95 -2.23
C VAL A 14 -4.51 6.28 -3.36
N ARG A 15 -5.05 6.38 -4.56
CA ARG A 15 -4.41 5.82 -5.75
C ARG A 15 -3.82 6.93 -6.60
N SER A 16 -2.59 6.73 -7.05
CA SER A 16 -1.91 7.61 -7.97
C SER A 16 -1.17 6.76 -8.99
N LYS A 17 -1.64 6.75 -10.25
CA LYS A 17 -1.07 5.91 -11.31
C LYS A 17 -1.05 4.44 -10.90
N ASN A 18 0.13 3.83 -10.80
CA ASN A 18 0.27 2.43 -10.41
C ASN A 18 0.67 2.25 -8.95
N GLU A 19 0.54 3.30 -8.16
CA GLU A 19 0.83 3.25 -6.73
C GLU A 19 -0.43 3.52 -5.93
N ILE A 20 -0.60 2.80 -4.84
CA ILE A 20 -1.74 2.97 -3.94
C ILE A 20 -1.21 3.07 -2.52
N TYR A 21 -1.61 4.11 -1.81
CA TYR A 21 -1.24 4.30 -0.42
C TYR A 21 -2.44 4.02 0.47
N TYR A 22 -2.24 3.20 1.48
CA TYR A 22 -3.28 2.82 2.41
C TYR A 22 -2.89 3.21 3.83
N GLY A 23 -3.74 3.95 4.50
CA GLY A 23 -3.55 4.39 5.87
C GLY A 23 -3.45 5.90 5.97
N ASP A 24 -3.28 6.40 7.19
CA ASP A 24 -3.22 7.82 7.48
C ASP A 24 -1.77 8.20 7.80
N MET A 25 -1.24 9.19 7.10
CA MET A 25 0.13 9.65 7.33
C MET A 25 0.31 10.25 8.73
N ALA A 26 -0.77 10.59 9.41
CA ALA A 26 -0.70 11.03 10.81
C ALA A 26 -0.39 9.89 11.77
N GLU A 27 -0.57 8.64 11.33
CA GLU A 27 -0.22 7.47 12.11
C GLU A 27 1.24 7.08 11.85
N SER A 28 1.77 6.17 12.66
CA SER A 28 3.19 5.83 12.59
C SER A 28 3.59 5.05 11.33
N HIS A 29 2.64 4.38 10.72
CA HIS A 29 2.91 3.51 9.56
C HIS A 29 1.81 3.63 8.52
N VAL A 30 2.18 3.37 7.28
CA VAL A 30 1.26 3.28 6.15
C VAL A 30 1.68 2.11 5.28
N VAL A 31 0.80 1.69 4.37
CA VAL A 31 1.10 0.61 3.42
C VAL A 31 1.11 1.20 2.02
N LYS A 32 2.10 0.82 1.23
CA LYS A 32 2.20 1.21 -0.16
C LYS A 32 2.09 -0.02 -1.04
N PHE A 33 1.20 0.04 -2.01
CA PHE A 33 1.07 -0.99 -3.03
C PHE A 33 1.59 -0.44 -4.35
N THR A 34 2.52 -1.14 -4.97
CA THR A 34 3.02 -0.76 -6.29
C THR A 34 2.65 -1.86 -7.28
N ILE A 35 1.89 -1.51 -8.30
CA ILE A 35 1.50 -2.46 -9.33
C ILE A 35 2.66 -2.58 -10.32
N LEU A 36 3.25 -3.75 -10.39
CA LEU A 36 4.46 -4.00 -11.18
C LEU A 36 4.15 -4.48 -12.59
N SER A 37 3.01 -5.12 -12.79
CA SER A 37 2.62 -5.59 -14.12
C SER A 37 1.11 -5.74 -14.24
N PHE A 38 0.63 -5.72 -15.47
CA PHE A 38 -0.78 -5.87 -15.82
C PHE A 38 -0.91 -6.97 -16.87
N ASP A 39 -2.08 -7.59 -16.91
CA ASP A 39 -2.40 -8.57 -17.96
C ASP A 39 -3.06 -7.86 -19.16
N GLU A 40 -3.56 -8.67 -20.11
CA GLU A 40 -4.20 -8.15 -21.32
C GLU A 40 -5.45 -7.32 -21.04
N ASN A 41 -6.09 -7.54 -19.90
CA ASN A 41 -7.31 -6.85 -19.51
C ASN A 41 -7.03 -5.67 -18.57
N ASP A 42 -5.76 -5.24 -18.47
CA ASP A 42 -5.32 -4.18 -17.56
C ASP A 42 -5.58 -4.51 -16.08
N GLU A 43 -5.64 -5.80 -15.76
CA GLU A 43 -5.76 -6.21 -14.37
C GLU A 43 -4.37 -6.43 -13.77
N PRO A 44 -4.14 -5.97 -12.54
CA PRO A 44 -2.85 -6.17 -11.90
C PRO A 44 -2.52 -7.65 -11.73
N THR A 45 -1.34 -8.04 -12.17
CA THR A 45 -0.86 -9.42 -12.05
C THR A 45 0.29 -9.57 -11.07
N LYS A 46 0.87 -8.45 -10.66
CA LYS A 46 1.97 -8.47 -9.71
C LYS A 46 1.97 -7.16 -8.94
N ILE A 47 1.78 -7.26 -7.63
CA ILE A 47 1.70 -6.09 -6.76
C ILE A 47 2.72 -6.24 -5.63
N ASN A 48 3.57 -5.24 -5.49
CA ASN A 48 4.51 -5.16 -4.38
C ASN A 48 3.82 -4.47 -3.21
N VAL A 49 3.80 -5.11 -2.05
CA VAL A 49 3.19 -4.57 -0.83
C VAL A 49 4.31 -4.22 0.13
N GLN A 50 4.34 -2.97 0.57
CA GLN A 50 5.35 -2.49 1.51
C GLN A 50 4.68 -1.85 2.72
N LEU A 51 5.09 -2.27 3.90
CA LEU A 51 4.70 -1.60 5.15
C LEU A 51 5.78 -0.57 5.45
N LEU A 52 5.41 0.70 5.45
CA LEU A 52 6.34 1.80 5.58
C LEU A 52 6.10 2.58 6.87
N LYS A 53 7.18 3.10 7.44
CA LYS A 53 7.06 4.14 8.47
C LYS A 53 6.63 5.42 7.78
N SER A 54 5.71 6.15 8.39
CA SER A 54 5.19 7.38 7.81
C SER A 54 6.17 8.55 7.87
N ASN A 55 7.24 8.43 8.64
CA ASN A 55 8.25 9.49 8.78
C ASN A 55 9.01 9.68 7.47
N THR A 56 8.74 10.77 6.76
CA THR A 56 9.34 11.05 5.46
C THR A 56 10.79 11.56 5.56
N GLU A 57 11.27 11.83 6.77
CA GLU A 57 12.67 12.23 6.94
C GLU A 57 13.63 11.05 6.86
N LEU A 58 13.12 9.84 6.99
CA LEU A 58 13.94 8.64 6.86
C LEU A 58 14.23 8.34 5.40
N ALA A 59 15.38 7.74 5.11
CA ALA A 59 15.66 7.21 3.78
C ALA A 59 14.65 6.11 3.47
N ASP A 60 14.34 5.92 2.17
CA ASP A 60 13.33 4.94 1.75
C ASP A 60 13.61 3.55 2.31
N LYS A 61 14.86 3.12 2.29
CA LYS A 61 15.24 1.80 2.80
C LYS A 61 15.00 1.65 4.30
N ASP A 62 15.05 2.76 5.04
CA ASP A 62 14.85 2.75 6.49
C ASP A 62 13.38 2.84 6.84
N ARG A 63 12.53 3.23 5.89
CA ARG A 63 11.10 3.30 6.08
C ARG A 63 10.43 1.94 5.90
N ILE A 64 11.02 1.06 5.09
CA ILE A 64 10.42 -0.24 4.77
C ILE A 64 10.56 -1.18 5.95
N VAL A 65 9.44 -1.56 6.56
CA VAL A 65 9.40 -2.48 7.69
C VAL A 65 9.20 -3.91 7.20
N LYS A 66 8.29 -4.09 6.24
CA LYS A 66 7.99 -5.38 5.64
C LYS A 66 7.70 -5.18 4.16
N GLU A 67 7.97 -6.22 3.38
CA GLU A 67 7.72 -6.18 1.94
C GLU A 67 7.34 -7.57 1.46
N SER A 68 6.39 -7.62 0.54
CA SER A 68 5.98 -8.87 -0.09
C SER A 68 5.41 -8.58 -1.47
N THR A 69 5.36 -9.59 -2.32
CA THR A 69 4.76 -9.47 -3.65
C THR A 69 3.59 -10.43 -3.74
N LYS A 70 2.47 -9.94 -4.23
CA LYS A 70 1.25 -10.72 -4.40
C LYS A 70 0.80 -10.70 -5.85
N SER A 71 -0.03 -11.65 -6.23
CA SER A 71 -0.48 -11.79 -7.61
C SER A 71 -1.86 -11.18 -7.86
N THR A 72 -2.59 -10.80 -6.82
CA THR A 72 -3.89 -10.13 -6.97
C THR A 72 -4.00 -8.97 -6.00
N MET A 73 -4.83 -7.98 -6.36
CA MET A 73 -5.09 -6.86 -5.45
C MET A 73 -5.82 -7.30 -4.19
N TYR A 74 -6.65 -8.32 -4.27
CA TYR A 74 -7.34 -8.83 -3.08
C TYR A 74 -6.35 -9.33 -2.05
N GLU A 75 -5.39 -10.13 -2.49
CA GLU A 75 -4.35 -10.63 -1.58
C GLU A 75 -3.49 -9.48 -1.05
N ALA A 76 -3.14 -8.54 -1.93
CA ALA A 76 -2.30 -7.41 -1.55
C ALA A 76 -3.00 -6.54 -0.50
N LEU A 77 -4.27 -6.22 -0.71
CA LEU A 77 -5.04 -5.40 0.24
C LEU A 77 -5.21 -6.11 1.57
N ASP A 78 -5.47 -7.41 1.54
CA ASP A 78 -5.65 -8.19 2.75
C ASP A 78 -4.36 -8.21 3.59
N VAL A 79 -3.24 -8.46 2.94
CA VAL A 79 -1.93 -8.45 3.61
C VAL A 79 -1.61 -7.08 4.18
N GLY A 80 -1.82 -6.04 3.38
CA GLY A 80 -1.57 -4.67 3.81
C GLY A 80 -2.42 -4.27 5.01
N PHE A 81 -3.70 -4.62 4.97
CA PHE A 81 -4.62 -4.36 6.06
C PHE A 81 -4.17 -5.05 7.35
N VAL A 82 -3.84 -6.33 7.27
CA VAL A 82 -3.41 -7.11 8.43
C VAL A 82 -2.12 -6.55 9.02
N TRP A 83 -1.15 -6.24 8.15
CA TRP A 83 0.11 -5.67 8.61
C TRP A 83 -0.09 -4.35 9.34
N LEU A 84 -0.90 -3.47 8.77
CA LEU A 84 -1.14 -2.16 9.35
C LEU A 84 -1.89 -2.28 10.67
N GLU A 85 -2.93 -3.12 10.73
CA GLU A 85 -3.68 -3.35 11.95
C GLU A 85 -2.79 -3.83 13.08
N ARG A 86 -1.94 -4.79 12.81
CA ARG A 86 -1.05 -5.35 13.82
C ARG A 86 -0.01 -4.34 14.29
N THR A 87 0.46 -3.50 13.37
CA THR A 87 1.51 -2.55 13.68
C THR A 87 1.00 -1.37 14.49
N LEU A 88 -0.25 -0.95 14.24
CA LEU A 88 -0.84 0.20 14.92
C LEU A 88 -1.50 -0.14 16.25
N LYS A 89 -1.56 -1.40 16.60
CA LYS A 89 -2.10 -1.81 17.92
C LYS A 89 -1.14 -1.52 19.05
#